data_bb3f35d2ee1df65eca107cad11f411f7
#
_entry.id   bb3f35d2ee1df65eca107cad11f411f7
#
_cell.length_a   1.000
_cell.length_b   1.000
_cell.length_c   1.000
_cell.angle_alpha   90.00
_cell.angle_beta   90.00
_cell.angle_gamma   90.00
#
_symmetry.space_group_name_H-M   'P 1'
#
loop_
_entity.id
_entity.type
_entity.pdbx_description
1 polymer ?
#
loop_
_entity_poly.entity_id
_entity_poly.type
_entity_poly.pdbx_seq_one_letter_code
_entity_poly.pdbx_strand_id
1 'polypeptide(L)'
;MFNLSAVTVVAGQKTLLNDVSLVFKSNSITAILGANGAGKSTLFKSLLGEYPLNKGMIKFDGRPLDEYLLKDLSKKRAYIAQAKTGFFSMLVYEYLQLARLQYYETDEQSQNLVLKFSDQFHITHLLMRDVTQLSGGELQLIEFVRPYLQLYETSNMHNKCLLLDEPASALDIKQTRLLYGHLKTFQRAGGCIIIIDHDINAVANLATNLVYIKLGEVLATGASSELFTKAHIDDCFDTSGQIIVHKANSLHENKMYHV
;
A
#
# COMPACT_ATOMS: atom_id res chain seq x y z
N MET A 1 5.69 13.94 1.76
CA MET A 1 4.86 13.15 0.84
C MET A 1 3.38 13.46 1.06
N PHE A 2 2.58 12.67 1.78
CA PHE A 2 1.22 13.10 2.17
C PHE A 2 1.22 13.83 3.51
N ASN A 3 0.41 14.90 3.59
CA ASN A 3 0.13 15.63 4.82
C ASN A 3 -1.38 15.88 4.90
N LEU A 4 -2.01 15.32 5.92
CA LEU A 4 -3.43 15.46 6.23
C LEU A 4 -3.56 16.41 7.42
N SER A 5 -4.43 17.39 7.32
CA SER A 5 -4.71 18.37 8.37
C SER A 5 -6.19 18.41 8.65
N ALA A 6 -6.60 17.95 9.84
CA ALA A 6 -7.98 17.98 10.35
C ALA A 6 -9.02 17.39 9.38
N VAL A 7 -8.68 16.29 8.71
CA VAL A 7 -9.51 15.68 7.66
C VAL A 7 -10.75 15.02 8.26
N THR A 8 -11.93 15.47 7.81
CA THR A 8 -13.22 14.88 8.17
C THR A 8 -13.94 14.43 6.90
N VAL A 9 -14.46 13.20 6.92
CA VAL A 9 -15.26 12.61 5.84
C VAL A 9 -16.57 12.10 6.41
N VAL A 10 -17.69 12.53 5.81
CA VAL A 10 -19.03 12.13 6.21
C VAL A 10 -19.76 11.51 5.01
N ALA A 11 -20.41 10.38 5.21
CA ALA A 11 -21.27 9.74 4.22
C ALA A 11 -22.69 9.59 4.79
N GLY A 12 -23.63 10.35 4.24
CA GLY A 12 -24.98 10.46 4.79
C GLY A 12 -24.95 11.05 6.21
N GLN A 13 -25.41 10.27 7.19
CA GLN A 13 -25.37 10.67 8.62
C GLN A 13 -24.17 10.13 9.38
N LYS A 14 -23.31 9.31 8.72
CA LYS A 14 -22.19 8.64 9.39
C LYS A 14 -20.89 9.39 9.13
N THR A 15 -20.20 9.78 10.20
CA THR A 15 -18.82 10.25 10.13
C THR A 15 -17.90 9.02 9.94
N LEU A 16 -17.17 8.99 8.85
CA LEU A 16 -16.26 7.92 8.48
C LEU A 16 -14.81 8.20 8.91
N LEU A 17 -14.40 9.48 8.84
CA LEU A 17 -13.16 10.00 9.41
C LEU A 17 -13.49 11.28 10.17
N ASN A 18 -12.89 11.46 11.33
CA ASN A 18 -13.12 12.60 12.22
C ASN A 18 -11.79 13.22 12.64
N ASP A 19 -11.53 14.43 12.21
CA ASP A 19 -10.36 15.26 12.58
C ASP A 19 -9.01 14.56 12.41
N VAL A 20 -8.84 13.80 11.31
CA VAL A 20 -7.64 13.01 11.05
C VAL A 20 -6.49 13.91 10.59
N SER A 21 -5.41 13.94 11.39
CA SER A 21 -4.17 14.64 11.07
C SER A 21 -3.00 13.65 11.06
N LEU A 22 -2.35 13.46 9.88
CA LEU A 22 -1.30 12.45 9.65
C LEU A 22 -0.25 12.96 8.66
N VAL A 23 0.96 12.48 8.82
CA VAL A 23 2.05 12.72 7.87
C VAL A 23 2.64 11.39 7.43
N PHE A 24 2.54 11.08 6.12
CA PHE A 24 3.24 9.96 5.49
C PHE A 24 4.50 10.47 4.81
N LYS A 25 5.65 9.94 5.19
CA LYS A 25 6.97 10.42 4.74
C LYS A 25 7.49 9.61 3.56
N SER A 26 8.35 10.21 2.73
CA SER A 26 9.20 9.47 1.79
C SER A 26 10.16 8.56 2.55
N ASN A 27 10.68 7.53 1.87
CA ASN A 27 11.58 6.55 2.46
C ASN A 27 11.00 5.84 3.70
N SER A 28 9.68 5.59 3.71
CA SER A 28 9.02 4.92 4.82
C SER A 28 7.97 3.90 4.36
N ILE A 29 7.74 2.91 5.19
CA ILE A 29 6.60 1.99 5.12
C ILE A 29 5.74 2.29 6.33
N THR A 30 4.51 2.75 6.11
CA THR A 30 3.55 3.01 7.19
C THR A 30 2.43 1.99 7.12
N ALA A 31 2.25 1.21 8.18
CA ALA A 31 1.12 0.30 8.31
C ALA A 31 -0.04 0.99 9.03
N ILE A 32 -1.25 0.87 8.46
CA ILE A 32 -2.49 1.35 9.07
C ILE A 32 -3.20 0.15 9.69
N LEU A 33 -3.35 0.18 11.00
CA LEU A 33 -3.96 -0.86 11.81
C LEU A 33 -5.29 -0.37 12.40
N GLY A 34 -6.25 -1.28 12.53
CA GLY A 34 -7.56 -0.98 13.11
C GLY A 34 -8.57 -2.08 12.78
N ALA A 35 -9.62 -2.17 13.59
CA ALA A 35 -10.69 -3.12 13.39
C ALA A 35 -11.45 -2.89 12.05
N ASN A 36 -12.27 -3.87 11.65
CA ASN A 36 -13.15 -3.69 10.51
C ASN A 36 -14.13 -2.52 10.75
N GLY A 37 -14.28 -1.64 9.76
CA GLY A 37 -15.10 -0.45 9.90
C GLY A 37 -14.44 0.72 10.63
N ALA A 38 -13.17 0.62 11.06
CA ALA A 38 -12.45 1.69 11.75
C ALA A 38 -12.16 2.93 10.90
N GLY A 39 -12.32 2.88 9.56
CA GLY A 39 -12.08 4.01 8.66
C GLY A 39 -10.85 3.84 7.75
N LYS A 40 -10.14 2.70 7.79
CA LYS A 40 -8.93 2.45 6.99
C LYS A 40 -9.12 2.64 5.49
N SER A 41 -10.11 1.97 4.90
CA SER A 41 -10.42 2.08 3.46
C SER A 41 -10.93 3.47 3.09
N THR A 42 -11.62 4.15 4.00
CA THR A 42 -12.03 5.55 3.81
C THR A 42 -10.81 6.48 3.75
N LEU A 43 -9.83 6.26 4.64
CA LEU A 43 -8.56 7.00 4.59
C LEU A 43 -7.83 6.76 3.26
N PHE A 44 -7.75 5.51 2.78
CA PHE A 44 -7.15 5.21 1.47
C PHE A 44 -7.86 5.93 0.33
N LYS A 45 -9.20 5.85 0.30
CA LYS A 45 -10.00 6.55 -0.72
C LYS A 45 -9.85 8.06 -0.65
N SER A 46 -9.68 8.63 0.56
CA SER A 46 -9.38 10.06 0.72
C SER A 46 -7.99 10.41 0.16
N LEU A 47 -6.97 9.57 0.41
CA LEU A 47 -5.64 9.74 -0.19
C LEU A 47 -5.65 9.56 -1.72
N LEU A 48 -6.62 8.81 -2.26
CA LEU A 48 -6.85 8.68 -3.69
C LEU A 48 -7.66 9.84 -4.29
N GLY A 49 -8.25 10.71 -3.44
CA GLY A 49 -9.13 11.78 -3.89
C GLY A 49 -10.50 11.29 -4.36
N GLU A 50 -10.90 10.06 -3.98
CA GLU A 50 -12.20 9.46 -4.34
C GLU A 50 -13.34 9.93 -3.42
N TYR A 51 -13.00 10.35 -2.19
CA TYR A 51 -13.94 10.93 -1.25
C TYR A 51 -13.78 12.45 -1.16
N PRO A 52 -14.85 13.23 -1.31
CA PRO A 52 -14.82 14.65 -1.01
C PRO A 52 -14.61 14.84 0.50
N LEU A 53 -13.75 15.80 0.85
CA LEU A 53 -13.54 16.17 2.24
C LEU A 53 -14.64 17.11 2.70
N ASN A 54 -15.24 16.84 3.87
CA ASN A 54 -16.18 17.76 4.51
C ASN A 54 -15.44 18.87 5.26
N LYS A 55 -14.27 18.54 5.84
CA LYS A 55 -13.36 19.48 6.50
C LYS A 55 -11.92 19.06 6.29
N GLY A 56 -11.02 20.00 6.51
CA GLY A 56 -9.57 19.76 6.45
C GLY A 56 -9.02 19.79 5.04
N MET A 57 -7.78 19.32 4.90
CA MET A 57 -7.03 19.36 3.65
C MET A 57 -6.07 18.16 3.57
N ILE A 58 -5.88 17.63 2.36
CA ILE A 58 -4.83 16.67 2.05
C ILE A 58 -3.86 17.35 1.07
N LYS A 59 -2.58 17.38 1.44
CA LYS A 59 -1.49 17.80 0.55
C LYS A 59 -0.66 16.59 0.14
N PHE A 60 -0.24 16.59 -1.13
CA PHE A 60 0.74 15.66 -1.66
C PHE A 60 1.93 16.46 -2.18
N ASP A 61 3.15 16.15 -1.72
CA ASP A 61 4.36 16.91 -2.02
C ASP A 61 4.21 18.44 -1.82
N GLY A 62 3.51 18.83 -0.74
CA GLY A 62 3.30 20.24 -0.38
C GLY A 62 2.15 20.94 -1.10
N ARG A 63 1.60 20.37 -2.17
CA ARG A 63 0.49 20.92 -2.97
C ARG A 63 -0.84 20.25 -2.59
N PRO A 64 -1.98 20.99 -2.53
CA PRO A 64 -3.30 20.39 -2.33
C PRO A 64 -3.59 19.28 -3.34
N LEU A 65 -4.19 18.16 -2.87
CA LEU A 65 -4.40 16.96 -3.68
C LEU A 65 -5.39 17.19 -4.82
N ASP A 66 -6.40 18.01 -4.61
CA ASP A 66 -7.44 18.40 -5.56
C ASP A 66 -6.95 19.32 -6.69
N GLU A 67 -5.78 19.92 -6.53
CA GLU A 67 -5.15 20.73 -7.59
C GLU A 67 -4.34 19.92 -8.60
N TYR A 68 -4.13 18.61 -8.35
CA TYR A 68 -3.41 17.76 -9.28
C TYR A 68 -4.30 17.24 -10.40
N LEU A 69 -3.76 17.19 -11.62
CA LEU A 69 -4.35 16.41 -12.69
C LEU A 69 -4.17 14.91 -12.42
N LEU A 70 -5.18 14.09 -12.72
CA LEU A 70 -5.11 12.63 -12.54
C LEU A 70 -3.93 12.01 -13.28
N LYS A 71 -3.57 12.53 -14.47
CA LYS A 71 -2.41 12.09 -15.24
C LYS A 71 -1.09 12.30 -14.47
N ASP A 72 -0.97 13.41 -13.74
CA ASP A 72 0.25 13.69 -12.97
C ASP A 72 0.30 12.82 -11.69
N LEU A 73 -0.84 12.62 -11.05
CA LEU A 73 -0.95 11.71 -9.90
C LEU A 73 -0.67 10.26 -10.27
N SER A 74 -1.09 9.81 -11.47
CA SER A 74 -0.84 8.42 -11.92
C SER A 74 0.65 8.10 -12.07
N LYS A 75 1.50 9.11 -12.28
CA LYS A 75 2.96 8.95 -12.31
C LYS A 75 3.60 8.98 -10.92
N LYS A 76 2.88 9.43 -9.90
CA LYS A 76 3.42 9.66 -8.56
C LYS A 76 2.83 8.71 -7.51
N ARG A 77 1.62 8.21 -7.74
CA ARG A 77 0.92 7.37 -6.79
C ARG A 77 0.23 6.21 -7.53
N ALA A 78 0.34 5.01 -6.97
CA ALA A 78 -0.36 3.82 -7.45
C ALA A 78 -1.06 3.11 -6.29
N TYR A 79 -2.13 2.38 -6.60
CA TYR A 79 -2.98 1.72 -5.62
C TYR A 79 -3.24 0.27 -6.03
N ILE A 80 -3.11 -0.62 -5.06
CA ILE A 80 -3.59 -2.00 -5.13
C ILE A 80 -4.81 -2.10 -4.23
N ALA A 81 -5.96 -2.38 -4.84
CA ALA A 81 -7.21 -2.60 -4.12
C ALA A 81 -7.31 -4.05 -3.64
N GLN A 82 -8.02 -4.24 -2.53
CA GLN A 82 -8.47 -5.57 -2.11
C GLN A 82 -9.29 -6.22 -3.24
N ALA A 83 -8.97 -7.46 -3.57
CA ALA A 83 -9.57 -8.31 -4.61
C ALA A 83 -10.40 -7.62 -5.71
N LYS A 84 -9.97 -7.74 -6.95
CA LYS A 84 -10.75 -7.29 -8.12
C LYS A 84 -11.49 -8.48 -8.73
N THR A 85 -12.76 -8.27 -9.03
CA THR A 85 -13.58 -9.15 -9.86
C THR A 85 -13.84 -8.49 -11.20
N GLY A 86 -13.85 -9.27 -12.30
CA GLY A 86 -14.27 -8.77 -13.62
C GLY A 86 -13.14 -8.27 -14.51
N PHE A 87 -12.13 -9.09 -14.74
CA PHE A 87 -11.15 -8.83 -15.79
C PHE A 87 -11.74 -9.14 -17.16
N PHE A 88 -11.41 -8.29 -18.14
CA PHE A 88 -11.59 -8.63 -19.55
C PHE A 88 -10.51 -9.63 -19.98
N SER A 89 -10.84 -10.54 -20.88
CA SER A 89 -9.88 -11.45 -21.49
C SER A 89 -8.82 -10.66 -22.26
N MET A 90 -7.58 -10.74 -21.82
CA MET A 90 -6.39 -10.17 -22.45
C MET A 90 -5.15 -10.88 -21.94
N LEU A 91 -4.04 -10.78 -22.69
CA LEU A 91 -2.77 -11.33 -22.23
C LEU A 91 -2.21 -10.53 -21.04
N VAL A 92 -1.56 -11.23 -20.11
CA VAL A 92 -0.85 -10.58 -18.99
C VAL A 92 0.11 -9.50 -19.48
N TYR A 93 0.81 -9.76 -20.58
CA TYR A 93 1.69 -8.80 -21.23
C TYR A 93 0.97 -7.49 -21.59
N GLU A 94 -0.19 -7.58 -22.25
CA GLU A 94 -1.00 -6.42 -22.63
C GLU A 94 -1.52 -5.68 -21.38
N TYR A 95 -1.98 -6.44 -20.39
CA TYR A 95 -2.45 -5.89 -19.11
C TYR A 95 -1.37 -5.07 -18.39
N LEU A 96 -0.13 -5.56 -18.39
CA LEU A 96 1.00 -4.85 -17.79
C LEU A 96 1.40 -3.61 -18.59
N GLN A 97 1.30 -3.64 -19.92
CA GLN A 97 1.57 -2.47 -20.77
C GLN A 97 0.59 -1.31 -20.49
N LEU A 98 -0.67 -1.58 -20.08
CA LEU A 98 -1.62 -0.52 -19.71
C LEU A 98 -1.09 0.38 -18.60
N ALA A 99 -0.18 -0.12 -17.74
CA ALA A 99 0.45 0.67 -16.70
C ALA A 99 1.40 1.77 -17.22
N ARG A 100 1.70 1.78 -18.52
CA ARG A 100 2.63 2.73 -19.15
C ARG A 100 1.94 3.83 -19.97
N LEU A 101 0.63 3.79 -20.12
CA LEU A 101 -0.15 4.71 -20.97
C LEU A 101 0.02 6.20 -20.63
N GLN A 102 0.40 6.54 -19.39
CA GLN A 102 0.64 7.92 -18.97
C GLN A 102 2.00 8.47 -19.42
N TYR A 103 2.90 7.63 -19.95
CA TYR A 103 4.24 8.02 -20.41
C TYR A 103 4.27 8.19 -21.93
N TYR A 104 5.17 9.07 -22.40
CA TYR A 104 5.49 9.21 -23.80
C TYR A 104 6.69 8.29 -24.10
N GLU A 105 6.41 7.01 -24.34
CA GLU A 105 7.41 5.98 -24.61
C GLU A 105 7.14 5.33 -25.96
N THR A 106 8.18 4.80 -26.59
CA THR A 106 8.00 3.90 -27.75
C THR A 106 7.49 2.55 -27.27
N ASP A 107 6.87 1.79 -28.19
CA ASP A 107 6.44 0.42 -27.88
C ASP A 107 7.60 -0.44 -27.38
N GLU A 108 8.78 -0.29 -27.99
CA GLU A 108 10.00 -1.01 -27.57
C GLU A 108 10.43 -0.66 -26.14
N GLN A 109 10.38 0.62 -25.76
CA GLN A 109 10.69 1.05 -24.37
C GLN A 109 9.72 0.44 -23.37
N SER A 110 8.42 0.49 -23.67
CA SER A 110 7.40 -0.10 -22.81
C SER A 110 7.57 -1.62 -22.69
N GLN A 111 7.83 -2.31 -23.81
CA GLN A 111 8.08 -3.76 -23.85
C GLN A 111 9.28 -4.15 -22.99
N ASN A 112 10.41 -3.45 -23.15
CA ASN A 112 11.61 -3.72 -22.36
C ASN A 112 11.39 -3.56 -20.86
N LEU A 113 10.55 -2.60 -20.43
CA LEU A 113 10.19 -2.44 -19.03
C LEU A 113 9.30 -3.59 -18.53
N VAL A 114 8.30 -4.00 -19.33
CA VAL A 114 7.45 -5.16 -18.97
C VAL A 114 8.32 -6.41 -18.81
N LEU A 115 9.22 -6.70 -19.74
CA LEU A 115 10.12 -7.86 -19.66
C LEU A 115 11.04 -7.79 -18.45
N LYS A 116 11.67 -6.63 -18.22
CA LYS A 116 12.54 -6.40 -17.06
C LYS A 116 11.84 -6.68 -15.74
N PHE A 117 10.65 -6.12 -15.53
CA PHE A 117 9.91 -6.32 -14.29
C PHE A 117 9.33 -7.74 -14.19
N SER A 118 8.93 -8.34 -15.30
CA SER A 118 8.46 -9.72 -15.31
C SER A 118 9.55 -10.71 -14.90
N ASP A 119 10.79 -10.48 -15.31
CA ASP A 119 11.94 -11.27 -14.85
C ASP A 119 12.23 -11.03 -13.35
N GLN A 120 12.28 -9.75 -12.95
CA GLN A 120 12.54 -9.38 -11.56
C GLN A 120 11.52 -9.95 -10.56
N PHE A 121 10.27 -10.09 -10.98
CA PHE A 121 9.17 -10.65 -10.16
C PHE A 121 8.88 -12.13 -10.46
N HIS A 122 9.69 -12.77 -11.29
CA HIS A 122 9.59 -14.18 -11.68
C HIS A 122 8.24 -14.57 -12.32
N ILE A 123 7.64 -13.65 -13.09
CA ILE A 123 6.34 -13.83 -13.75
C ILE A 123 6.45 -13.95 -15.29
N THR A 124 7.65 -14.05 -15.86
CA THR A 124 7.88 -14.10 -17.32
C THR A 124 7.07 -15.23 -17.98
N HIS A 125 6.93 -16.38 -17.30
CA HIS A 125 6.16 -17.52 -17.80
C HIS A 125 4.65 -17.28 -17.86
N LEU A 126 4.15 -16.21 -17.27
CA LEU A 126 2.72 -15.83 -17.28
C LEU A 126 2.37 -14.86 -18.40
N LEU A 127 3.34 -14.20 -19.02
CA LEU A 127 3.10 -13.08 -19.95
C LEU A 127 2.15 -13.40 -21.11
N MET A 128 2.21 -14.63 -21.63
CA MET A 128 1.39 -15.07 -22.75
C MET A 128 0.09 -15.80 -22.31
N ARG A 129 -0.20 -15.81 -21.01
CA ARG A 129 -1.47 -16.36 -20.50
C ARG A 129 -2.53 -15.28 -20.44
N ASP A 130 -3.77 -15.69 -20.55
CA ASP A 130 -4.92 -14.82 -20.33
C ASP A 130 -5.07 -14.51 -18.84
N VAL A 131 -5.27 -13.23 -18.50
CA VAL A 131 -5.43 -12.76 -17.10
C VAL A 131 -6.58 -13.49 -16.39
N THR A 132 -7.65 -13.85 -17.11
CA THR A 132 -8.82 -14.56 -16.55
C THR A 132 -8.54 -16.02 -16.20
N GLN A 133 -7.42 -16.58 -16.67
CA GLN A 133 -7.00 -17.97 -16.44
C GLN A 133 -5.94 -18.11 -15.34
N LEU A 134 -5.58 -17.01 -14.70
CA LEU A 134 -4.60 -17.02 -13.61
C LEU A 134 -5.24 -17.55 -12.31
N SER A 135 -4.45 -18.26 -11.52
CA SER A 135 -4.80 -18.53 -10.12
C SER A 135 -4.84 -17.23 -9.30
N GLY A 136 -5.52 -17.24 -8.15
CA GLY A 136 -5.61 -16.06 -7.29
C GLY A 136 -4.23 -15.49 -6.90
N GLY A 137 -3.27 -16.35 -6.56
CA GLY A 137 -1.91 -15.93 -6.23
C GLY A 137 -1.13 -15.38 -7.43
N GLU A 138 -1.24 -16.01 -8.62
CA GLU A 138 -0.63 -15.48 -9.85
C GLU A 138 -1.20 -14.10 -10.21
N LEU A 139 -2.53 -13.96 -10.13
CA LEU A 139 -3.20 -12.69 -10.40
C LEU A 139 -2.74 -11.61 -9.42
N GLN A 140 -2.64 -11.92 -8.13
CA GLN A 140 -2.18 -10.97 -7.11
C GLN A 140 -0.74 -10.52 -7.35
N LEU A 141 0.15 -11.42 -7.82
CA LEU A 141 1.50 -11.04 -8.23
C LEU A 141 1.48 -10.08 -9.43
N ILE A 142 0.66 -10.34 -10.44
CA ILE A 142 0.51 -9.45 -11.60
C ILE A 142 -0.02 -8.07 -11.16
N GLU A 143 -1.04 -8.05 -10.31
CA GLU A 143 -1.59 -6.82 -9.72
C GLU A 143 -0.55 -6.05 -8.90
N PHE A 144 0.44 -6.72 -8.31
CA PHE A 144 1.53 -6.08 -7.60
C PHE A 144 2.62 -5.52 -8.56
N VAL A 145 2.92 -6.20 -9.66
CA VAL A 145 3.91 -5.73 -10.66
C VAL A 145 3.43 -4.47 -11.37
N ARG A 146 2.13 -4.39 -11.66
CA ARG A 146 1.52 -3.27 -12.38
C ARG A 146 1.80 -1.89 -11.77
N PRO A 147 1.62 -1.64 -10.45
CA PRO A 147 1.99 -0.39 -9.80
C PRO A 147 3.48 -0.04 -9.90
N TYR A 148 4.36 -1.04 -9.88
CA TYR A 148 5.79 -0.79 -10.09
C TYR A 148 6.06 -0.26 -11.49
N LEU A 149 5.48 -0.90 -12.51
CA LEU A 149 5.53 -0.41 -13.89
C LEU A 149 4.94 0.99 -14.00
N GLN A 150 3.78 1.23 -13.34
CA GLN A 150 3.11 2.52 -13.36
C GLN A 150 3.99 3.64 -12.81
N LEU A 151 4.73 3.39 -11.73
CA LEU A 151 5.52 4.43 -11.06
C LEU A 151 6.96 4.54 -11.58
N TYR A 152 7.44 3.55 -12.32
CA TYR A 152 8.84 3.49 -12.72
C TYR A 152 9.15 4.49 -13.84
N GLU A 153 9.99 5.44 -13.55
CA GLU A 153 10.66 6.33 -14.51
C GLU A 153 12.17 6.10 -14.49
N THR A 154 12.71 5.98 -13.28
CA THR A 154 14.12 5.71 -13.01
C THR A 154 14.21 4.81 -11.76
N SER A 155 15.40 4.39 -11.39
CA SER A 155 15.62 3.64 -10.14
C SER A 155 15.33 4.46 -8.86
N ASN A 156 15.20 5.79 -8.99
CA ASN A 156 14.85 6.68 -7.88
C ASN A 156 13.34 6.75 -7.71
N MET A 157 12.82 6.30 -6.55
CA MET A 157 11.40 6.31 -6.20
C MET A 157 11.02 7.50 -5.30
N HIS A 158 11.86 8.53 -5.25
CA HIS A 158 11.53 9.77 -4.52
C HIS A 158 10.23 10.37 -5.09
N ASN A 159 9.35 10.84 -4.22
CA ASN A 159 8.02 11.35 -4.58
C ASN A 159 7.10 10.32 -5.28
N LYS A 160 7.36 9.02 -5.11
CA LYS A 160 6.46 7.93 -5.53
C LYS A 160 5.82 7.30 -4.30
N CYS A 161 4.53 7.00 -4.39
CA CYS A 161 3.77 6.40 -3.31
C CYS A 161 3.01 5.15 -3.77
N LEU A 162 3.15 4.06 -3.01
CA LEU A 162 2.34 2.86 -3.14
C LEU A 162 1.32 2.81 -2.00
N LEU A 163 0.03 2.69 -2.35
CA LEU A 163 -1.05 2.39 -1.42
C LEU A 163 -1.46 0.94 -1.64
N LEU A 164 -1.39 0.12 -0.60
CA LEU A 164 -1.57 -1.33 -0.69
C LEU A 164 -2.65 -1.78 0.29
N ASP A 165 -3.76 -2.30 -0.24
CA ASP A 165 -4.85 -2.84 0.57
C ASP A 165 -4.84 -4.37 0.48
N GLU A 166 -4.36 -5.03 1.55
CA GLU A 166 -4.20 -6.48 1.69
C GLU A 166 -3.40 -7.14 0.53
N PRO A 167 -2.19 -6.65 0.22
CA PRO A 167 -1.46 -7.09 -0.97
C PRO A 167 -0.98 -8.54 -0.92
N ALA A 168 -1.01 -9.19 0.24
CA ALA A 168 -0.53 -10.56 0.43
C ALA A 168 -1.65 -11.61 0.66
N SER A 169 -2.93 -11.21 0.61
CA SER A 169 -4.06 -12.04 1.06
C SER A 169 -4.23 -13.40 0.34
N ALA A 170 -3.80 -13.51 -0.94
CA ALA A 170 -3.86 -14.75 -1.72
C ALA A 170 -2.47 -15.36 -2.02
N LEU A 171 -1.40 -14.82 -1.42
CA LEU A 171 -0.03 -15.27 -1.65
C LEU A 171 0.40 -16.34 -0.64
N ASP A 172 1.21 -17.30 -1.09
CA ASP A 172 1.91 -18.21 -0.21
C ASP A 172 3.05 -17.51 0.54
N ILE A 173 3.66 -18.23 1.51
CA ILE A 173 4.75 -17.70 2.35
C ILE A 173 5.94 -17.23 1.51
N LYS A 174 6.31 -17.98 0.45
CA LYS A 174 7.43 -17.66 -0.43
C LYS A 174 7.16 -16.40 -1.25
N GLN A 175 5.97 -16.31 -1.82
CA GLN A 175 5.51 -15.15 -2.59
C GLN A 175 5.38 -13.90 -1.72
N THR A 176 4.82 -14.03 -0.50
CA THR A 176 4.72 -12.94 0.48
C THR A 176 6.10 -12.40 0.86
N ARG A 177 7.06 -13.29 1.09
CA ARG A 177 8.45 -12.90 1.40
C ARG A 177 9.10 -12.15 0.25
N LEU A 178 8.87 -12.58 -0.99
CA LEU A 178 9.36 -11.91 -2.20
C LEU A 178 8.74 -10.52 -2.31
N LEU A 179 7.42 -10.41 -2.18
CA LEU A 179 6.68 -9.15 -2.19
C LEU A 179 7.24 -8.17 -1.16
N TYR A 180 7.40 -8.58 0.10
CA TYR A 180 7.98 -7.73 1.14
C TYR A 180 9.42 -7.31 0.86
N GLY A 181 10.20 -8.16 0.20
CA GLY A 181 11.55 -7.82 -0.29
C GLY A 181 11.51 -6.67 -1.29
N HIS A 182 10.57 -6.70 -2.24
CA HIS A 182 10.37 -5.63 -3.23
C HIS A 182 9.87 -4.34 -2.56
N LEU A 183 8.96 -4.42 -1.58
CA LEU A 183 8.52 -3.25 -0.82
C LEU A 183 9.68 -2.56 -0.10
N LYS A 184 10.55 -3.33 0.55
CA LYS A 184 11.78 -2.79 1.17
C LYS A 184 12.72 -2.14 0.14
N THR A 185 12.85 -2.72 -1.05
CA THR A 185 13.65 -2.14 -2.13
C THR A 185 13.05 -0.82 -2.61
N PHE A 186 11.73 -0.76 -2.81
CA PHE A 186 11.02 0.46 -3.18
C PHE A 186 11.19 1.57 -2.12
N GLN A 187 11.03 1.21 -0.85
CA GLN A 187 11.24 2.14 0.28
C GLN A 187 12.68 2.67 0.29
N ARG A 188 13.70 1.79 0.18
CA ARG A 188 15.12 2.20 0.17
C ARG A 188 15.48 3.09 -1.01
N ALA A 189 14.77 2.96 -2.14
CA ALA A 189 14.90 3.85 -3.29
C ALA A 189 14.24 5.22 -3.09
N GLY A 190 13.74 5.52 -1.88
CA GLY A 190 13.12 6.79 -1.50
C GLY A 190 11.59 6.80 -1.54
N GLY A 191 10.95 5.70 -1.93
CA GLY A 191 9.50 5.59 -2.05
C GLY A 191 8.77 5.65 -0.71
N CYS A 192 7.50 6.05 -0.76
CA CYS A 192 6.55 5.98 0.35
C CYS A 192 5.63 4.79 0.14
N ILE A 193 5.41 4.00 1.18
CA ILE A 193 4.44 2.90 1.15
C ILE A 193 3.46 3.09 2.29
N ILE A 194 2.17 2.99 1.97
CA ILE A 194 1.09 2.96 2.95
C ILE A 194 0.39 1.63 2.75
N ILE A 195 0.33 0.80 3.79
CA ILE A 195 -0.19 -0.56 3.71
C ILE A 195 -1.26 -0.81 4.77
N ILE A 196 -2.34 -1.45 4.36
CA ILE A 196 -3.33 -2.07 5.22
C ILE A 196 -3.19 -3.57 5.05
N ASP A 197 -3.12 -4.33 6.16
CA ASP A 197 -3.10 -5.79 6.12
C ASP A 197 -3.76 -6.35 7.37
N HIS A 198 -4.32 -7.55 7.27
CA HIS A 198 -4.91 -8.25 8.41
C HIS A 198 -3.88 -9.00 9.26
N ASP A 199 -2.74 -9.40 8.69
CA ASP A 199 -1.63 -9.94 9.47
C ASP A 199 -0.84 -8.81 10.13
N ILE A 200 -1.33 -8.38 11.30
CA ILE A 200 -0.72 -7.31 12.09
C ILE A 200 0.74 -7.59 12.45
N ASN A 201 1.10 -8.87 12.63
CA ASN A 201 2.47 -9.27 12.98
C ASN A 201 3.41 -9.08 11.79
N ALA A 202 3.01 -9.60 10.62
CA ALA A 202 3.81 -9.49 9.41
C ALA A 202 4.00 -8.02 9.01
N VAL A 203 2.92 -7.23 9.01
CA VAL A 203 2.98 -5.85 8.56
C VAL A 203 3.68 -4.93 9.55
N ALA A 204 3.56 -5.15 10.87
CA ALA A 204 4.26 -4.37 11.88
C ALA A 204 5.79 -4.62 11.84
N ASN A 205 6.21 -5.85 11.51
CA ASN A 205 7.64 -6.18 11.31
C ASN A 205 8.19 -5.65 9.97
N LEU A 206 7.34 -5.40 8.99
CA LEU A 206 7.70 -4.78 7.71
C LEU A 206 7.80 -3.25 7.84
N ALA A 207 6.87 -2.64 8.58
CA ALA A 207 6.65 -1.21 8.65
C ALA A 207 7.74 -0.47 9.46
N THR A 208 8.08 0.74 9.01
CA THR A 208 8.87 1.69 9.80
C THR A 208 8.02 2.49 10.78
N ASN A 209 6.75 2.71 10.42
CA ASN A 209 5.79 3.48 11.21
C ASN A 209 4.45 2.74 11.29
N LEU A 210 3.73 2.96 12.38
CA LEU A 210 2.36 2.48 12.58
C LEU A 210 1.41 3.66 12.73
N VAL A 211 0.18 3.46 12.26
CA VAL A 211 -0.97 4.33 12.50
C VAL A 211 -2.10 3.44 12.99
N TYR A 212 -2.58 3.69 14.21
CA TYR A 212 -3.76 3.03 14.74
C TYR A 212 -4.98 3.90 14.51
N ILE A 213 -6.02 3.31 13.87
CA ILE A 213 -7.30 3.98 13.62
C ILE A 213 -8.41 3.23 14.33
N LYS A 214 -9.23 3.99 15.08
CA LYS A 214 -10.41 3.48 15.78
C LYS A 214 -11.57 4.46 15.58
N LEU A 215 -12.72 3.97 15.13
CA LEU A 215 -13.95 4.77 14.94
C LEU A 215 -13.76 6.05 14.10
N GLY A 216 -12.88 6.00 13.10
CA GLY A 216 -12.59 7.13 12.21
C GLY A 216 -11.59 8.14 12.76
N GLU A 217 -10.98 7.90 13.90
CA GLU A 217 -9.99 8.76 14.54
C GLU A 217 -8.62 8.10 14.62
N VAL A 218 -7.56 8.90 14.66
CA VAL A 218 -6.19 8.41 14.88
C VAL A 218 -5.96 8.24 16.37
N LEU A 219 -5.83 6.99 16.80
CA LEU A 219 -5.54 6.66 18.19
C LEU A 219 -4.07 6.91 18.54
N ALA A 220 -3.16 6.48 17.66
CA ALA A 220 -1.71 6.67 17.82
C ALA A 220 -1.01 6.62 16.45
N THR A 221 0.11 7.35 16.34
CA THR A 221 1.00 7.32 15.17
C THR A 221 2.45 7.51 15.59
N GLY A 222 3.38 6.72 15.05
CA GLY A 222 4.80 6.81 15.37
C GLY A 222 5.62 5.64 14.86
N ALA A 223 6.85 5.49 15.36
CA ALA A 223 7.74 4.40 14.96
C ALA A 223 7.17 3.02 15.33
N SER A 224 7.30 2.04 14.44
CA SER A 224 6.81 0.68 14.68
C SER A 224 7.42 0.07 15.94
N SER A 225 8.73 0.30 16.18
CA SER A 225 9.44 -0.18 17.36
C SER A 225 8.85 0.30 18.69
N GLU A 226 8.24 1.49 18.70
CA GLU A 226 7.64 2.11 19.90
C GLU A 226 6.17 1.77 20.05
N LEU A 227 5.42 1.73 18.94
CA LEU A 227 3.97 1.58 18.95
C LEU A 227 3.48 0.13 18.85
N PHE A 228 4.31 -0.83 18.39
CA PHE A 228 3.90 -2.23 18.39
C PHE A 228 3.96 -2.81 19.80
N THR A 229 2.98 -2.44 20.60
CA THR A 229 2.83 -2.82 22.01
C THR A 229 1.47 -3.43 22.28
N LYS A 230 1.40 -4.29 23.31
CA LYS A 230 0.14 -4.88 23.76
C LYS A 230 -0.93 -3.80 24.02
N ALA A 231 -0.57 -2.72 24.70
CA ALA A 231 -1.52 -1.67 25.07
C ALA A 231 -2.20 -1.03 23.84
N HIS A 232 -1.42 -0.66 22.81
CA HIS A 232 -1.98 -0.06 21.60
C HIS A 232 -2.84 -1.05 20.79
N ILE A 233 -2.43 -2.32 20.73
CA ILE A 233 -3.18 -3.34 19.98
C ILE A 233 -4.49 -3.66 20.70
N ASP A 234 -4.45 -3.90 22.01
CA ASP A 234 -5.63 -4.20 22.80
C ASP A 234 -6.65 -3.06 22.75
N ASP A 235 -6.20 -1.81 22.87
CA ASP A 235 -7.08 -0.64 22.77
C ASP A 235 -7.65 -0.46 21.36
N CYS A 236 -6.84 -0.67 20.32
CA CYS A 236 -7.29 -0.49 18.94
C CYS A 236 -8.30 -1.56 18.49
N PHE A 237 -8.12 -2.81 18.95
CA PHE A 237 -8.92 -3.95 18.49
C PHE A 237 -9.95 -4.44 19.51
N ASP A 238 -10.06 -3.77 20.68
CA ASP A 238 -10.92 -4.19 21.79
C ASP A 238 -10.69 -5.67 22.19
N THR A 239 -9.41 -6.06 22.30
CA THR A 239 -8.98 -7.44 22.56
C THR A 239 -8.00 -7.49 23.75
N SER A 240 -7.60 -8.71 24.13
CA SER A 240 -6.53 -8.92 25.10
C SER A 240 -5.62 -10.05 24.63
N GLY A 241 -4.35 -9.77 24.44
CA GLY A 241 -3.37 -10.74 23.98
C GLY A 241 -2.02 -10.59 24.66
N GLN A 242 -1.00 -11.22 24.12
CA GLN A 242 0.38 -11.14 24.60
C GLN A 242 1.33 -10.87 23.46
N ILE A 243 2.38 -10.07 23.71
CA ILE A 243 3.48 -9.93 22.76
C ILE A 243 4.60 -10.87 23.15
N ILE A 244 4.96 -11.76 22.23
CA ILE A 244 6.12 -12.64 22.35
C ILE A 244 7.24 -12.09 21.48
N VAL A 245 8.41 -11.89 22.06
CA VAL A 245 9.60 -11.44 21.35
C VAL A 245 10.41 -12.67 20.94
N HIS A 246 10.47 -12.94 19.66
CA HIS A 246 11.35 -13.96 19.10
C HIS A 246 12.72 -13.34 18.75
N LYS A 247 13.77 -13.72 19.46
CA LYS A 247 15.15 -13.35 19.10
C LYS A 247 15.59 -14.19 17.89
N ALA A 248 15.50 -13.61 16.71
CA ALA A 248 16.12 -14.18 15.51
C ALA A 248 17.52 -13.59 15.36
N ASN A 249 18.55 -14.38 15.69
CA ASN A 249 19.98 -14.05 15.53
C ASN A 249 20.35 -12.56 15.68
N SER A 250 21.06 -12.27 16.71
CA SER A 250 21.82 -11.08 17.19
C SER A 250 21.60 -9.67 16.60
N LEU A 251 20.76 -9.43 15.58
CA LEU A 251 20.57 -8.12 14.93
C LEU A 251 19.11 -7.70 14.69
N HIS A 252 18.13 -8.59 14.80
CA HIS A 252 16.72 -8.23 14.62
C HIS A 252 15.83 -8.97 15.63
N GLU A 253 15.09 -8.23 16.42
CA GLU A 253 14.01 -8.75 17.26
C GLU A 253 12.70 -8.71 16.46
N ASN A 254 12.09 -9.87 16.25
CA ASN A 254 10.72 -9.96 15.73
C ASN A 254 9.75 -10.03 16.91
N LYS A 255 8.86 -9.05 16.99
CA LYS A 255 7.77 -9.05 17.95
C LYS A 255 6.54 -9.69 17.32
N MET A 256 5.85 -10.56 18.04
CA MET A 256 4.59 -11.17 17.59
C MET A 256 3.53 -10.97 18.67
N TYR A 257 2.35 -10.54 18.26
CA TYR A 257 1.17 -10.44 19.11
C TYR A 257 0.33 -11.70 18.95
N HIS A 258 -0.04 -12.32 20.07
CA HIS A 258 -0.94 -13.46 20.14
C HIS A 258 -2.15 -13.10 21.00
N VAL A 259 -3.34 -13.43 20.51
CA VAL A 259 -4.62 -13.29 21.20
C VAL A 259 -4.83 -14.46 22.16
#